data_54f8463218c6f45c8f065180c12b7668
#
_entry.id   54f8463218c6f45c8f065180c12b7668
#
_cell.length_a   1.000
_cell.length_b   1.000
_cell.length_c   1.000
_cell.angle_alpha   90.00
_cell.angle_beta   90.00
_cell.angle_gamma   90.00
#
_symmetry.space_group_name_H-M   'P 1'
#
loop_
_entity.id
_entity.type
_entity.pdbx_description
1 polymer ?
#
loop_
_entity_poly.entity_id
_entity_poly.type
_entity_poly.pdbx_seq_one_letter_code
_entity_poly.pdbx_strand_id
1 'polypeptide(L)'
;MKKMLAALLMSLAFTTAFAIDIGEAKDQGLVGEARTGYLAAVQQPASAEVKALVAEVNAKRKAQFERTAEKTDTTLLQVANRFWELAVERTAPGHYYQDPSGRWTKK
;
A
#
# COMPACT_ATOMS: atom_id res chain seq x y z
N MET A 1 26.94 5.30 -34.27
CA MET A 1 26.27 6.41 -33.66
C MET A 1 24.79 6.15 -33.45
N LYS A 2 24.11 5.88 -34.52
CA LYS A 2 22.68 5.66 -34.41
C LYS A 2 22.30 4.45 -33.61
N LYS A 3 23.15 3.48 -33.60
CA LYS A 3 22.89 2.24 -32.91
C LYS A 3 22.79 2.40 -31.43
N MET A 4 23.48 3.35 -30.89
CA MET A 4 23.47 3.54 -29.47
C MET A 4 22.16 4.02 -28.93
N LEU A 5 21.44 4.76 -29.74
CA LEU A 5 20.13 5.28 -29.33
C LEU A 5 19.13 4.17 -29.17
N ALA A 6 19.18 3.19 -30.02
CA ALA A 6 18.25 2.08 -29.94
C ALA A 6 18.42 1.29 -28.66
N ALA A 7 19.65 1.08 -28.27
CA ALA A 7 19.92 0.33 -27.05
C ALA A 7 19.37 1.05 -25.81
N LEU A 8 19.46 2.36 -25.87
CA LEU A 8 19.00 3.14 -24.74
C LEU A 8 17.52 3.04 -24.53
N LEU A 9 16.79 3.05 -25.62
CA LEU A 9 15.34 2.98 -25.54
C LEU A 9 14.85 1.69 -24.95
N MET A 10 15.54 0.61 -25.24
CA MET A 10 15.12 -0.67 -24.73
C MET A 10 15.19 -0.77 -23.24
N SER A 11 16.20 -0.17 -22.64
CA SER A 11 16.34 -0.31 -21.21
C SER A 11 15.21 0.41 -20.45
N LEU A 12 14.60 1.41 -21.05
CA LEU A 12 13.51 2.11 -20.39
C LEU A 12 12.23 1.29 -20.34
N ALA A 13 12.04 0.43 -21.28
CA ALA A 13 10.83 -0.35 -21.37
C ALA A 13 10.66 -1.31 -20.19
N PHE A 14 11.76 -1.73 -19.60
CA PHE A 14 11.68 -2.69 -18.51
C PHE A 14 11.16 -2.13 -17.22
N THR A 15 11.48 -0.89 -16.93
CA THR A 15 11.24 -0.35 -15.60
C THR A 15 9.77 -0.14 -15.28
N THR A 16 8.95 -0.01 -16.30
CA THR A 16 7.53 0.27 -16.08
C THR A 16 6.65 -0.97 -16.19
N ALA A 17 7.24 -2.08 -16.65
CA ALA A 17 6.44 -3.25 -16.98
C ALA A 17 5.96 -4.04 -15.76
N PHE A 18 6.56 -3.83 -14.60
CA PHE A 18 6.36 -4.71 -13.46
C PHE A 18 5.75 -4.05 -12.25
N ALA A 19 5.27 -2.84 -12.40
CA ALA A 19 4.61 -2.18 -11.28
C ALA A 19 3.26 -2.87 -11.03
N ILE A 20 2.99 -3.18 -9.78
CA ILE A 20 1.71 -3.74 -9.39
C ILE A 20 0.94 -2.64 -8.67
N ASP A 21 -0.37 -2.50 -8.95
CA ASP A 21 -1.17 -1.51 -8.26
C ASP A 21 -1.81 -2.11 -7.00
N ILE A 22 -2.35 -1.23 -6.15
CA ILE A 22 -2.88 -1.64 -4.87
C ILE A 22 -4.10 -2.56 -5.01
N GLY A 23 -4.97 -2.28 -5.98
CA GLY A 23 -6.15 -3.11 -6.20
C GLY A 23 -5.77 -4.53 -6.58
N GLU A 24 -4.84 -4.65 -7.49
CA GLU A 24 -4.36 -5.93 -7.95
C GLU A 24 -3.66 -6.68 -6.82
N ALA A 25 -2.84 -5.99 -6.05
CA ALA A 25 -2.15 -6.62 -4.92
C ALA A 25 -3.13 -7.11 -3.86
N LYS A 26 -4.19 -6.36 -3.60
CA LYS A 26 -5.23 -6.80 -2.68
C LYS A 26 -5.99 -8.01 -3.21
N ASP A 27 -6.31 -8.01 -4.49
CA ASP A 27 -7.01 -9.14 -5.11
C ASP A 27 -6.21 -10.42 -5.01
N GLN A 28 -4.90 -10.32 -5.11
CA GLN A 28 -4.02 -11.47 -5.02
C GLN A 28 -3.68 -11.87 -3.58
N GLY A 29 -4.15 -11.12 -2.60
CA GLY A 29 -3.88 -11.43 -1.21
C GLY A 29 -2.47 -11.10 -0.76
N LEU A 30 -1.78 -10.23 -1.50
CA LEU A 30 -0.40 -9.87 -1.19
C LEU A 30 -0.30 -8.79 -0.13
N VAL A 31 -1.28 -7.89 -0.09
CA VAL A 31 -1.31 -6.79 0.87
C VAL A 31 -2.71 -6.68 1.48
N GLY A 32 -2.80 -6.00 2.60
CA GLY A 32 -4.05 -5.74 3.27
C GLY A 32 -3.96 -4.54 4.17
N GLU A 33 -5.09 -4.20 4.78
CA GLU A 33 -5.20 -3.05 5.67
C GLU A 33 -4.73 -3.41 7.06
N ALA A 34 -3.66 -2.80 7.51
CA ALA A 34 -3.09 -3.12 8.81
C ALA A 34 -3.73 -2.31 9.92
N ARG A 35 -3.68 -2.87 11.13
CA ARG A 35 -4.23 -2.26 12.34
C ARG A 35 -3.65 -0.87 12.60
N THR A 36 -2.47 -0.61 12.09
CA THR A 36 -1.80 0.69 12.24
C THR A 36 -2.43 1.80 11.41
N GLY A 37 -3.31 1.48 10.48
CA GLY A 37 -3.85 2.44 9.52
C GLY A 37 -3.09 2.48 8.21
N TYR A 38 -2.05 1.67 8.09
CA TYR A 38 -1.21 1.63 6.90
C TYR A 38 -1.42 0.31 6.16
N LEU A 39 -0.95 0.28 4.92
CA LEU A 39 -0.95 -0.95 4.13
C LEU A 39 0.21 -1.81 4.58
N ALA A 40 0.04 -3.12 4.56
CA ALA A 40 1.12 -4.04 4.91
C ALA A 40 1.06 -5.29 4.05
N ALA A 41 2.20 -5.94 3.91
CA ALA A 41 2.27 -7.22 3.22
C ALA A 41 1.64 -8.29 4.12
N VAL A 42 0.78 -9.10 3.52
CA VAL A 42 0.14 -10.20 4.26
C VAL A 42 1.08 -11.38 4.38
N GLN A 43 1.87 -11.62 3.34
CA GLN A 43 2.78 -12.76 3.30
C GLN A 43 4.22 -12.32 3.48
N GLN A 44 4.97 -13.11 4.19
CA GLN A 44 6.37 -12.85 4.44
C GLN A 44 7.22 -14.05 3.98
N PRO A 45 8.36 -13.78 3.34
CA PRO A 45 8.89 -12.46 2.99
C PRO A 45 8.15 -11.88 1.79
N ALA A 46 8.04 -10.55 1.77
CA ALA A 46 7.39 -9.86 0.66
C ALA A 46 8.36 -9.68 -0.50
N SER A 47 7.83 -9.69 -1.72
CA SER A 47 8.65 -9.42 -2.90
C SER A 47 9.08 -7.96 -2.94
N ALA A 48 10.07 -7.66 -3.77
CA ALA A 48 10.53 -6.29 -3.94
C ALA A 48 9.40 -5.39 -4.45
N GLU A 49 8.57 -5.90 -5.34
CA GLU A 49 7.44 -5.15 -5.88
C GLU A 49 6.40 -4.80 -4.81
N VAL A 50 6.12 -5.77 -3.94
CA VAL A 50 5.16 -5.54 -2.85
C VAL A 50 5.75 -4.54 -1.85
N LYS A 51 7.03 -4.66 -1.53
CA LYS A 51 7.67 -3.71 -0.63
C LYS A 51 7.63 -2.30 -1.18
N ALA A 52 7.88 -2.14 -2.48
CA ALA A 52 7.84 -0.82 -3.11
C ALA A 52 6.44 -0.24 -3.08
N LEU A 53 5.43 -1.05 -3.37
CA LEU A 53 4.04 -0.62 -3.32
C LEU A 53 3.66 -0.16 -1.93
N VAL A 54 3.99 -0.96 -0.92
CA VAL A 54 3.67 -0.64 0.47
C VAL A 54 4.32 0.67 0.88
N ALA A 55 5.59 0.86 0.52
CA ALA A 55 6.30 2.09 0.86
C ALA A 55 5.64 3.30 0.21
N GLU A 56 5.28 3.19 -1.05
CA GLU A 56 4.67 4.30 -1.79
C GLU A 56 3.30 4.67 -1.23
N VAL A 57 2.46 3.69 -1.01
CA VAL A 57 1.12 3.92 -0.47
C VAL A 57 1.20 4.55 0.91
N ASN A 58 2.08 4.03 1.76
CA ASN A 58 2.17 4.50 3.13
C ASN A 58 2.78 5.89 3.24
N ALA A 59 3.67 6.27 2.33
CA ALA A 59 4.18 7.63 2.29
C ALA A 59 3.03 8.62 1.99
N LYS A 60 2.17 8.26 1.06
CA LYS A 60 1.02 9.10 0.72
C LYS A 60 0.02 9.15 1.86
N ARG A 61 -0.24 8.03 2.51
CA ARG A 61 -1.16 7.98 3.65
C ARG A 61 -0.65 8.82 4.80
N LYS A 62 0.63 8.72 5.10
CA LYS A 62 1.21 9.49 6.19
C LYS A 62 1.05 10.98 5.96
N ALA A 63 1.35 11.45 4.75
CA ALA A 63 1.18 12.85 4.41
C ALA A 63 -0.28 13.28 4.56
N GLN A 64 -1.20 12.44 4.13
CA GLN A 64 -2.62 12.72 4.24
C GLN A 64 -3.07 12.76 5.70
N PHE A 65 -2.60 11.79 6.51
CA PHE A 65 -2.96 11.73 7.93
C PHE A 65 -2.42 12.95 8.67
N GLU A 66 -1.21 13.40 8.33
CA GLU A 66 -0.63 14.59 8.94
C GLU A 66 -1.48 15.83 8.65
N ARG A 67 -1.92 15.98 7.41
CA ARG A 67 -2.78 17.09 7.04
C ARG A 67 -4.12 17.04 7.78
N THR A 68 -4.69 15.86 7.90
CA THR A 68 -5.95 15.69 8.59
C THR A 68 -5.81 15.99 10.08
N ALA A 69 -4.75 15.50 10.70
CA ALA A 69 -4.49 15.72 12.11
C ALA A 69 -4.38 17.23 12.40
N GLU A 70 -3.71 17.95 11.51
CA GLU A 70 -3.54 19.39 11.67
C GLU A 70 -4.89 20.10 11.56
N LYS A 71 -5.69 19.73 10.58
CA LYS A 71 -7.01 20.36 10.37
C LYS A 71 -7.99 20.09 11.48
N THR A 72 -7.90 18.94 12.10
CA THR A 72 -8.87 18.52 13.11
C THR A 72 -8.36 18.68 14.54
N ASP A 73 -7.15 19.18 14.68
CA ASP A 73 -6.52 19.34 15.99
C ASP A 73 -6.46 18.01 16.74
N THR A 74 -6.05 16.97 16.05
CA THR A 74 -5.89 15.63 16.62
C THR A 74 -4.47 15.15 16.35
N THR A 75 -4.15 13.96 16.84
CA THR A 75 -2.82 13.39 16.64
C THR A 75 -2.81 12.50 15.40
N LEU A 76 -1.61 12.29 14.87
CA LEU A 76 -1.42 11.37 13.76
C LEU A 76 -1.95 9.98 14.09
N LEU A 77 -1.70 9.53 15.32
CA LEU A 77 -2.16 8.21 15.76
C LEU A 77 -3.68 8.11 15.75
N GLN A 78 -4.37 9.16 16.21
CA GLN A 78 -5.83 9.16 16.21
C GLN A 78 -6.39 9.08 14.80
N VAL A 79 -5.78 9.83 13.87
CA VAL A 79 -6.20 9.79 12.47
C VAL A 79 -5.97 8.40 11.88
N ALA A 80 -4.79 7.83 12.13
CA ALA A 80 -4.46 6.50 11.60
C ALA A 80 -5.41 5.43 12.15
N ASN A 81 -5.74 5.50 13.42
CA ASN A 81 -6.68 4.56 14.04
C ASN A 81 -8.07 4.67 13.41
N ARG A 82 -8.53 5.89 13.20
CA ARG A 82 -9.82 6.11 12.57
C ARG A 82 -9.83 5.61 11.14
N PHE A 83 -8.72 5.82 10.44
CA PHE A 83 -8.59 5.32 9.07
C PHE A 83 -8.71 3.81 9.03
N TRP A 84 -8.05 3.11 9.96
CA TRP A 84 -8.13 1.66 10.01
C TRP A 84 -9.58 1.18 10.19
N GLU A 85 -10.33 1.80 11.11
CA GLU A 85 -11.73 1.44 11.32
C GLU A 85 -12.55 1.54 10.04
N LEU A 86 -12.35 2.65 9.33
CA LEU A 86 -13.07 2.85 8.07
C LEU A 86 -12.60 1.91 6.98
N ALA A 87 -11.29 1.63 6.94
CA ALA A 87 -10.75 0.72 5.94
C ALA A 87 -11.28 -0.69 6.11
N VAL A 88 -11.45 -1.14 7.35
CA VAL A 88 -12.03 -2.46 7.62
C VAL A 88 -13.44 -2.53 7.07
N GLU A 89 -14.25 -1.50 7.30
CA GLU A 89 -15.62 -1.47 6.78
C GLU A 89 -15.66 -1.53 5.26
N ARG A 90 -14.68 -0.88 4.61
CA ARG A 90 -14.62 -0.78 3.15
C ARG A 90 -13.89 -1.93 2.48
N THR A 91 -13.28 -2.80 3.26
CA THR A 91 -12.55 -3.94 2.72
C THR A 91 -13.51 -4.82 1.92
N ALA A 92 -13.12 -5.13 0.70
CA ALA A 92 -13.95 -5.93 -0.21
C ALA A 92 -13.91 -7.40 0.17
N PRO A 93 -14.96 -8.17 -0.16
CA PRO A 93 -14.94 -9.61 0.08
C PRO A 93 -13.71 -10.24 -0.58
N GLY A 94 -13.03 -11.10 0.18
CA GLY A 94 -11.82 -11.75 -0.30
C GLY A 94 -10.54 -11.00 -0.01
N HIS A 95 -10.62 -9.74 0.39
CA HIS A 95 -9.42 -8.97 0.75
C HIS A 95 -9.09 -9.16 2.23
N TYR A 96 -7.86 -8.84 2.59
CA TYR A 96 -7.37 -9.03 3.94
C TYR A 96 -7.32 -7.73 4.73
N TYR A 97 -7.58 -7.84 6.00
CA TYR A 97 -7.38 -6.76 6.96
C TYR A 97 -6.91 -7.36 8.28
N GLN A 98 -6.30 -6.56 9.13
CA GLN A 98 -5.96 -7.00 10.47
C GLN A 98 -7.12 -6.69 11.42
N ASP A 99 -7.47 -7.67 12.25
CA ASP A 99 -8.49 -7.46 13.28
C ASP A 99 -7.91 -6.63 14.44
N PRO A 100 -8.72 -6.32 15.47
CA PRO A 100 -8.20 -5.52 16.59
C PRO A 100 -6.99 -6.13 17.29
N SER A 101 -6.80 -7.44 17.21
CA SER A 101 -5.64 -8.09 17.81
C SER A 101 -4.43 -8.08 16.90
N GLY A 102 -4.56 -7.59 15.69
CA GLY A 102 -3.46 -7.55 14.73
C GLY A 102 -3.33 -8.80 13.88
N ARG A 103 -4.30 -9.68 13.90
CA ARG A 103 -4.26 -10.89 13.08
C ARG A 103 -4.87 -10.63 11.71
N TRP A 104 -4.24 -11.19 10.68
CA TRP A 104 -4.77 -11.08 9.33
C TRP A 104 -6.05 -11.90 9.21
N THR A 105 -7.08 -11.28 8.68
CA THR A 105 -8.41 -11.87 8.52
C THR A 105 -8.87 -11.60 7.10
N LYS A 106 -9.42 -12.61 6.46
CA LYS A 106 -9.97 -12.47 5.12
C LYS A 106 -11.45 -12.10 5.23
N LYS A 107 -11.86 -11.08 4.53
CA LYS A 107 -13.25 -10.62 4.61
C LYS A 107 -14.24 -11.49 3.85
#